data_56ca11a586ef8b6ff3853acf86edf6a3
#
_entry.id   56ca11a586ef8b6ff3853acf86edf6a3
#
_cell.length_a   1.000
_cell.length_b   1.000
_cell.length_c   1.000
_cell.angle_alpha   90.00
_cell.angle_beta   90.00
_cell.angle_gamma   90.00
#
_symmetry.space_group_name_H-M   'P 1'
#
loop_
_entity.id
_entity.type
_entity.pdbx_description
1 polymer ?
#
loop_
_entity_poly.entity_id
_entity_poly.type
_entity_poly.pdbx_seq_one_letter_code
_entity_poly.pdbx_strand_id
1 'polypeptide(L)'
;AFLASVSLPLFDGGAARAQVRAQAAALEQARAGYQSAVLTALKEVEDALVALRGDRERLARLQLAAEAATNAALMASQRYASGLIDFQTVLDTQRSQLNTQDSVAAAIATVSADHVRLYKALGGGWQPDGAPAGDPFNQPVATRTYRP
;
A
#
# COMPACT_ATOMS: atom_id res chain seq x y z
N ALA A 1 58.40 -25.88 2.10
CA ALA A 1 58.70 -25.11 3.32
C ALA A 1 57.58 -24.10 3.54
N PHE A 2 56.84 -24.19 4.65
CA PHE A 2 55.85 -23.21 5.07
C PHE A 2 56.56 -22.20 6.00
N LEU A 3 56.59 -20.94 5.59
CA LEU A 3 57.08 -19.83 6.45
C LEU A 3 55.84 -19.10 7.00
N ALA A 4 55.58 -19.22 8.29
CA ALA A 4 54.61 -18.41 9.00
C ALA A 4 55.34 -17.26 9.68
N SER A 5 55.00 -16.02 9.37
CA SER A 5 55.48 -14.81 10.05
C SER A 5 54.39 -14.20 10.92
N VAL A 6 54.71 -13.92 12.20
CA VAL A 6 53.85 -13.20 13.13
C VAL A 6 54.51 -11.88 13.39
N SER A 7 53.86 -10.75 13.03
CA SER A 7 54.35 -9.42 13.40
C SER A 7 53.41 -8.80 14.47
N LEU A 8 53.98 -8.41 15.60
CA LEU A 8 53.30 -7.75 16.70
C LEU A 8 53.89 -6.33 16.85
N PRO A 9 53.08 -5.27 16.72
CA PRO A 9 53.55 -3.92 16.99
C PRO A 9 53.78 -3.75 18.50
N LEU A 10 55.01 -3.51 18.89
CA LEU A 10 55.36 -3.29 20.30
C LEU A 10 54.96 -1.88 20.80
N PHE A 11 54.81 -0.95 19.89
CA PHE A 11 54.34 0.40 20.17
C PHE A 11 53.60 0.97 18.97
N ASP A 12 52.30 1.26 19.14
CA ASP A 12 51.39 1.72 18.08
C ASP A 12 50.87 3.14 18.31
N GLY A 13 51.39 3.89 19.30
CA GLY A 13 50.93 5.25 19.62
C GLY A 13 49.46 5.33 20.02
N GLY A 14 48.84 4.20 20.38
CA GLY A 14 47.40 4.12 20.73
C GLY A 14 46.48 3.86 19.55
N ALA A 15 47.00 3.54 18.37
CA ALA A 15 46.23 3.28 17.17
C ALA A 15 45.25 2.10 17.35
N ALA A 16 45.67 0.99 17.96
CA ALA A 16 44.80 -0.14 18.25
C ALA A 16 43.63 0.24 19.17
N ARG A 17 43.88 1.02 20.21
CA ARG A 17 42.82 1.51 21.12
C ARG A 17 41.85 2.48 20.39
N ALA A 18 42.36 3.34 19.51
CA ALA A 18 41.55 4.22 18.70
C ALA A 18 40.66 3.41 17.75
N GLN A 19 41.19 2.36 17.13
CA GLN A 19 40.46 1.45 16.27
C GLN A 19 39.34 0.72 17.02
N VAL A 20 39.60 0.22 18.24
CA VAL A 20 38.55 -0.43 19.06
C VAL A 20 37.42 0.55 19.37
N ARG A 21 37.76 1.82 19.77
CA ARG A 21 36.72 2.82 20.01
C ARG A 21 35.92 3.15 18.76
N ALA A 22 36.57 3.25 17.60
CA ALA A 22 35.90 3.49 16.32
C ALA A 22 34.93 2.35 15.98
N GLN A 23 35.33 1.09 16.16
CA GLN A 23 34.48 -0.06 15.95
C GLN A 23 33.30 -0.13 16.95
N ALA A 24 33.54 0.22 18.22
CA ALA A 24 32.46 0.31 19.20
C ALA A 24 31.43 1.38 18.83
N ALA A 25 31.88 2.57 18.37
CA ALA A 25 30.99 3.62 17.89
C ALA A 25 30.19 3.18 16.62
N ALA A 26 30.86 2.48 15.70
CA ALA A 26 30.22 1.92 14.51
C ALA A 26 29.12 0.88 14.86
N LEU A 27 29.36 0.06 15.91
CA LEU A 27 28.35 -0.89 16.40
C LEU A 27 27.11 -0.17 16.95
N GLU A 28 27.31 0.89 17.76
CA GLU A 28 26.19 1.68 18.28
C GLU A 28 25.42 2.38 17.15
N GLN A 29 26.12 2.91 16.15
CA GLN A 29 25.49 3.47 14.95
C GLN A 29 24.64 2.41 14.20
N ALA A 30 25.17 1.20 14.02
CA ALA A 30 24.45 0.10 13.37
C ALA A 30 23.20 -0.30 14.17
N ARG A 31 23.29 -0.35 15.51
CA ARG A 31 22.13 -0.61 16.39
C ARG A 31 21.05 0.45 16.26
N ALA A 32 21.43 1.74 16.28
CA ALA A 32 20.49 2.84 16.08
C ALA A 32 19.85 2.79 14.68
N GLY A 33 20.64 2.46 13.65
CA GLY A 33 20.13 2.25 12.30
C GLY A 33 19.11 1.13 12.21
N TYR A 34 19.37 0.00 12.85
CA TYR A 34 18.42 -1.11 12.91
C TYR A 34 17.10 -0.72 13.61
N GLN A 35 17.19 -0.05 14.76
CA GLN A 35 15.99 0.42 15.47
C GLN A 35 15.18 1.39 14.61
N SER A 36 15.82 2.31 13.90
CA SER A 36 15.16 3.24 12.98
C SER A 36 14.47 2.50 11.84
N ALA A 37 15.11 1.48 11.25
CA ALA A 37 14.54 0.68 10.20
C ALA A 37 13.27 -0.08 10.67
N VAL A 38 13.30 -0.67 11.86
CA VAL A 38 12.14 -1.37 12.44
C VAL A 38 10.98 -0.39 12.69
N LEU A 39 11.27 0.79 13.28
CA LEU A 39 10.23 1.79 13.52
C LEU A 39 9.63 2.33 12.22
N THR A 40 10.45 2.50 11.18
CA THR A 40 9.98 2.91 9.85
C THR A 40 9.06 1.85 9.25
N ALA A 41 9.43 0.58 9.31
CA ALA A 41 8.61 -0.51 8.81
C ALA A 41 7.25 -0.59 9.54
N LEU A 42 7.24 -0.46 10.87
CA LEU A 42 5.99 -0.42 11.64
C LEU A 42 5.11 0.76 11.24
N LYS A 43 5.72 1.95 11.11
CA LYS A 43 5.02 3.15 10.65
C LYS A 43 4.37 2.96 9.28
N GLU A 44 5.09 2.36 8.32
CA GLU A 44 4.57 2.12 6.97
C GLU A 44 3.36 1.18 6.98
N VAL A 45 3.34 0.15 7.84
CA VAL A 45 2.19 -0.75 8.01
C VAL A 45 1.01 -0.01 8.62
N GLU A 46 1.24 0.77 9.68
CA GLU A 46 0.17 1.55 10.34
C GLU A 46 -0.42 2.59 9.38
N ASP A 47 0.40 3.33 8.67
CA ASP A 47 -0.04 4.31 7.68
C ASP A 47 -0.90 3.65 6.58
N ALA A 48 -0.47 2.47 6.07
CA ALA A 48 -1.21 1.74 5.07
C ALA A 48 -2.57 1.22 5.59
N LEU A 49 -2.65 0.78 6.85
CA LEU A 49 -3.89 0.34 7.48
C LEU A 49 -4.87 1.50 7.69
N VAL A 50 -4.38 2.65 8.14
CA VAL A 50 -5.18 3.86 8.34
C VAL A 50 -5.73 4.37 7.01
N ALA A 51 -4.87 4.44 5.97
CA ALA A 51 -5.27 4.85 4.62
C ALA A 51 -6.36 3.92 4.07
N LEU A 52 -6.13 2.61 4.11
CA LEU A 52 -7.10 1.61 3.63
C LEU A 52 -8.46 1.71 4.34
N ARG A 53 -8.47 1.95 5.66
CA ARG A 53 -9.72 2.13 6.41
C ARG A 53 -10.44 3.40 5.98
N GLY A 54 -9.73 4.53 5.91
CA GLY A 54 -10.29 5.81 5.51
C GLY A 54 -10.86 5.80 4.09
N ASP A 55 -10.14 5.19 3.15
CA ASP A 55 -10.57 5.12 1.76
C ASP A 55 -11.73 4.14 1.53
N ARG A 56 -11.84 3.07 2.33
CA ARG A 56 -13.06 2.22 2.34
C ARG A 56 -14.28 2.97 2.84
N GLU A 57 -14.16 3.75 3.91
CA GLU A 57 -15.27 4.58 4.41
C GLU A 57 -15.66 5.65 3.39
N ARG A 58 -14.67 6.28 2.76
CA ARG A 58 -14.90 7.24 1.68
C ARG A 58 -15.63 6.60 0.51
N LEU A 59 -15.22 5.41 0.07
CA LEU A 59 -15.88 4.67 -1.00
C LEU A 59 -17.36 4.40 -0.66
N ALA A 60 -17.65 3.94 0.55
CA ALA A 60 -19.02 3.67 0.97
C ALA A 60 -19.91 4.93 0.91
N ARG A 61 -19.36 6.09 1.33
CA ARG A 61 -20.08 7.37 1.25
C ARG A 61 -20.28 7.84 -0.19
N LEU A 62 -19.29 7.65 -1.06
CA LEU A 62 -19.40 7.98 -2.47
C LEU A 62 -20.42 7.09 -3.20
N GLN A 63 -20.52 5.81 -2.85
CA GLN A 63 -21.55 4.91 -3.39
C GLN A 63 -22.96 5.40 -3.05
N LEU A 64 -23.21 5.81 -1.80
CA LEU A 64 -24.48 6.39 -1.38
C LEU A 64 -24.77 7.70 -2.13
N ALA A 65 -23.75 8.55 -2.34
CA ALA A 65 -23.91 9.77 -3.09
C ALA A 65 -24.24 9.51 -4.57
N ALA A 66 -23.62 8.51 -5.20
CA ALA A 66 -23.89 8.13 -6.59
C ALA A 66 -25.30 7.54 -6.75
N GLU A 67 -25.77 6.78 -5.77
CA GLU A 67 -27.16 6.28 -5.74
C GLU A 67 -28.15 7.45 -5.65
N ALA A 68 -27.91 8.40 -4.73
CA ALA A 68 -28.75 9.59 -4.60
C ALA A 68 -28.76 10.46 -5.86
N ALA A 69 -27.59 10.64 -6.51
CA ALA A 69 -27.49 11.38 -7.77
C ALA A 69 -28.22 10.66 -8.92
N THR A 70 -28.17 9.33 -8.96
CA THR A 70 -28.91 8.52 -9.95
C THR A 70 -30.42 8.68 -9.77
N ASN A 71 -30.90 8.63 -8.54
CA ASN A 71 -32.31 8.84 -8.22
C ASN A 71 -32.74 10.28 -8.56
N ALA A 72 -31.91 11.28 -8.30
CA ALA A 72 -32.17 12.67 -8.65
C ALA A 72 -32.29 12.87 -10.17
N ALA A 73 -31.37 12.27 -10.95
CA ALA A 73 -31.42 12.32 -12.41
C ALA A 73 -32.67 11.65 -12.99
N LEU A 74 -33.08 10.50 -12.42
CA LEU A 74 -34.33 9.82 -12.78
C LEU A 74 -35.55 10.70 -12.51
N MET A 75 -35.64 11.29 -11.31
CA MET A 75 -36.73 12.18 -10.94
C MET A 75 -36.79 13.45 -11.83
N ALA A 76 -35.61 14.01 -12.17
CA ALA A 76 -35.52 15.15 -13.09
C ALA A 76 -36.07 14.77 -14.47
N SER A 77 -35.67 13.61 -15.01
CA SER A 77 -36.19 13.12 -16.30
C SER A 77 -37.72 12.95 -16.30
N GLN A 78 -38.29 12.41 -15.23
CA GLN A 78 -39.75 12.24 -15.09
C GLN A 78 -40.48 13.58 -14.99
N ARG A 79 -39.94 14.55 -14.23
CA ARG A 79 -40.51 15.89 -14.12
C ARG A 79 -40.44 16.66 -15.43
N TYR A 80 -39.35 16.51 -16.17
CA TYR A 80 -39.22 17.09 -17.50
C TYR A 80 -40.28 16.50 -18.48
N ALA A 81 -40.46 15.19 -18.49
CA ALA A 81 -41.50 14.55 -19.31
C ALA A 81 -42.91 15.04 -18.97
N SER A 82 -43.15 15.48 -17.74
CA SER A 82 -44.40 16.07 -17.28
C SER A 82 -44.46 17.61 -17.50
N GLY A 83 -43.45 18.22 -18.11
CA GLY A 83 -43.38 19.66 -18.35
C GLY A 83 -43.15 20.51 -17.11
N LEU A 84 -42.73 19.94 -15.98
CA LEU A 84 -42.59 20.65 -14.70
C LEU A 84 -41.25 21.36 -14.50
N ILE A 85 -40.22 20.98 -15.26
CA ILE A 85 -38.88 21.55 -15.23
C ILE A 85 -38.32 21.71 -16.63
N ASP A 86 -37.28 22.53 -16.75
CA ASP A 86 -36.56 22.75 -17.98
C ASP A 86 -35.53 21.70 -18.30
N PHE A 87 -35.08 21.60 -19.55
CA PHE A 87 -34.09 20.63 -20.00
C PHE A 87 -32.70 20.88 -19.38
N GLN A 88 -32.35 22.13 -19.06
CA GLN A 88 -31.10 22.46 -18.42
C GLN A 88 -30.96 21.77 -17.07
N THR A 89 -32.02 21.72 -16.27
CA THR A 89 -32.05 21.02 -14.98
C THR A 89 -31.81 19.52 -15.16
N VAL A 90 -32.31 18.88 -16.22
CA VAL A 90 -32.01 17.48 -16.52
C VAL A 90 -30.53 17.27 -16.83
N LEU A 91 -29.94 18.13 -17.67
CA LEU A 91 -28.51 18.05 -18.01
C LEU A 91 -27.62 18.24 -16.77
N ASP A 92 -27.95 19.15 -15.87
CA ASP A 92 -27.17 19.41 -14.67
C ASP A 92 -27.24 18.22 -13.69
N THR A 93 -28.38 17.58 -13.55
CA THR A 93 -28.52 16.37 -12.73
C THR A 93 -27.78 15.17 -13.34
N GLN A 94 -27.80 15.01 -14.67
CA GLN A 94 -27.03 13.96 -15.35
C GLN A 94 -25.53 14.19 -15.23
N ARG A 95 -25.05 15.44 -15.33
CA ARG A 95 -23.62 15.76 -15.06
C ARG A 95 -23.23 15.41 -13.64
N SER A 96 -24.08 15.76 -12.67
CA SER A 96 -23.85 15.41 -11.27
C SER A 96 -23.77 13.90 -11.06
N GLN A 97 -24.65 13.13 -11.70
CA GLN A 97 -24.64 11.67 -11.69
C GLN A 97 -23.31 11.11 -12.25
N LEU A 98 -22.87 11.57 -13.41
CA LEU A 98 -21.61 11.13 -14.03
C LEU A 98 -20.42 11.47 -13.13
N ASN A 99 -20.35 12.68 -12.59
CA ASN A 99 -19.25 13.10 -11.71
C ASN A 99 -19.18 12.25 -10.43
N THR A 100 -20.31 11.86 -9.86
CA THR A 100 -20.33 10.97 -8.67
C THR A 100 -19.93 9.55 -9.03
N GLN A 101 -20.34 9.04 -10.20
CA GLN A 101 -19.92 7.71 -10.70
C GLN A 101 -18.41 7.66 -10.96
N ASP A 102 -17.84 8.70 -11.58
CA ASP A 102 -16.39 8.83 -11.77
C ASP A 102 -15.65 8.85 -10.43
N SER A 103 -16.20 9.56 -9.44
CA SER A 103 -15.63 9.60 -8.08
C SER A 103 -15.64 8.23 -7.41
N VAL A 104 -16.69 7.42 -7.60
CA VAL A 104 -16.76 6.03 -7.12
C VAL A 104 -15.70 5.17 -7.82
N ALA A 105 -15.56 5.27 -9.14
CA ALA A 105 -14.57 4.51 -9.90
C ALA A 105 -13.14 4.84 -9.44
N ALA A 106 -12.83 6.12 -9.23
CA ALA A 106 -11.55 6.57 -8.70
C ALA A 106 -11.30 6.03 -7.27
N ALA A 107 -12.32 6.05 -6.40
CA ALA A 107 -12.20 5.54 -5.04
C ALA A 107 -11.97 4.02 -5.01
N ILE A 108 -12.59 3.24 -5.89
CA ILE A 108 -12.34 1.79 -6.05
C ILE A 108 -10.88 1.55 -6.42
N ALA A 109 -10.34 2.31 -7.37
CA ALA A 109 -8.93 2.21 -7.76
C ALA A 109 -7.99 2.55 -6.59
N THR A 110 -8.32 3.59 -5.79
CA THR A 110 -7.55 3.98 -4.61
C THR A 110 -7.53 2.85 -3.57
N VAL A 111 -8.68 2.30 -3.20
CA VAL A 111 -8.78 1.17 -2.26
C VAL A 111 -7.99 -0.05 -2.75
N SER A 112 -8.02 -0.32 -4.05
CA SER A 112 -7.21 -1.41 -4.65
C SER A 112 -5.71 -1.14 -4.52
N ALA A 113 -5.28 0.10 -4.76
CA ALA A 113 -3.88 0.51 -4.59
C ALA A 113 -3.42 0.41 -3.12
N ASP A 114 -4.30 0.75 -2.17
CA ASP A 114 -3.99 0.66 -0.73
C ASP A 114 -3.84 -0.79 -0.27
N HIS A 115 -4.61 -1.73 -0.82
CA HIS A 115 -4.38 -3.16 -0.56
C HIS A 115 -2.99 -3.59 -1.03
N VAL A 116 -2.55 -3.14 -2.21
CA VAL A 116 -1.20 -3.45 -2.72
C VAL A 116 -0.13 -2.80 -1.83
N ARG A 117 -0.34 -1.55 -1.38
CA ARG A 117 0.58 -0.86 -0.44
C ARG A 117 0.71 -1.62 0.87
N LEU A 118 -0.42 -2.01 1.47
CA LEU A 118 -0.44 -2.80 2.69
C LEU A 118 0.28 -4.14 2.51
N TYR A 119 0.01 -4.85 1.41
CA TYR A 119 0.67 -6.11 1.10
C TYR A 119 2.19 -5.94 0.98
N LYS A 120 2.64 -4.87 0.31
CA LYS A 120 4.08 -4.54 0.21
C LYS A 120 4.69 -4.19 1.57
N ALA A 121 4.00 -3.39 2.39
CA ALA A 121 4.46 -3.00 3.72
C ALA A 121 4.62 -4.21 4.66
N LEU A 122 3.78 -5.23 4.49
CA LEU A 122 3.89 -6.51 5.23
C LEU A 122 4.98 -7.45 4.68
N GLY A 123 5.75 -7.02 3.67
CA GLY A 123 6.80 -7.84 3.04
C GLY A 123 6.25 -8.86 2.05
N GLY A 124 5.00 -8.73 1.61
CA GLY A 124 4.39 -9.63 0.63
C GLY A 124 5.04 -9.51 -0.74
N GLY A 125 5.09 -10.62 -1.46
CA GLY A 125 5.68 -10.69 -2.80
C GLY A 125 7.17 -11.07 -2.81
N TRP A 126 7.82 -11.21 -1.65
CA TRP A 126 9.17 -11.75 -1.58
C TRP A 126 9.11 -13.29 -1.49
N GLN A 127 9.71 -13.96 -2.45
CA GLN A 127 10.00 -15.38 -2.39
C GLN A 127 11.52 -15.53 -2.36
N PRO A 128 12.10 -16.27 -1.39
CA PRO A 128 13.53 -16.59 -1.43
C PRO A 128 13.82 -17.38 -2.70
N ASP A 129 14.83 -16.96 -3.47
CA ASP A 129 15.31 -17.70 -4.62
C ASP A 129 15.69 -19.14 -4.17
N GLY A 130 14.94 -20.14 -4.64
CA GLY A 130 15.15 -21.55 -4.26
C GLY A 130 14.12 -22.13 -3.29
N ALA A 131 13.02 -21.45 -2.97
CA ALA A 131 11.92 -22.10 -2.26
C ALA A 131 11.36 -23.26 -3.10
N PRO A 132 11.27 -24.49 -2.57
CA PRO A 132 10.73 -25.62 -3.32
C PRO A 132 9.29 -25.32 -3.74
N ALA A 133 8.92 -25.71 -4.97
CA ALA A 133 7.60 -25.55 -5.58
C ALA A 133 6.50 -26.37 -4.86
N GLY A 134 6.41 -26.26 -3.55
CA GLY A 134 5.52 -27.03 -2.67
C GLY A 134 4.90 -26.22 -1.54
N ASP A 135 5.02 -24.90 -1.58
CA ASP A 135 4.36 -24.03 -0.59
C ASP A 135 2.84 -24.17 -0.75
N PRO A 136 2.10 -24.59 0.30
CA PRO A 136 0.65 -24.76 0.27
C PRO A 136 -0.10 -23.46 -0.05
N PHE A 137 0.55 -22.29 0.06
CA PHE A 137 0.01 -20.99 -0.30
C PHE A 137 0.20 -20.60 -1.79
N ASN A 138 1.01 -21.36 -2.53
CA ASN A 138 1.28 -21.14 -3.95
C ASN A 138 0.59 -22.15 -4.87
N GLN A 139 -0.54 -22.72 -4.46
CA GLN A 139 -1.34 -23.53 -5.37
C GLN A 139 -2.07 -22.62 -6.35
N PRO A 140 -1.92 -22.83 -7.68
CA PRO A 140 -2.75 -22.11 -8.65
C PRO A 140 -4.21 -22.42 -8.33
N VAL A 141 -5.01 -21.38 -8.18
CA VAL A 141 -6.47 -21.49 -8.02
C VAL A 141 -6.97 -22.38 -9.16
N ALA A 142 -7.39 -23.59 -8.81
CA ALA A 142 -7.94 -24.52 -9.79
C ALA A 142 -9.10 -23.81 -10.48
N THR A 143 -8.91 -23.47 -11.74
CA THR A 143 -9.99 -22.96 -12.61
C THR A 143 -11.04 -24.04 -12.66
N ARG A 144 -12.10 -23.84 -11.90
CA ARG A 144 -13.30 -24.69 -11.91
C ARG A 144 -13.90 -24.54 -13.30
N THR A 145 -13.53 -25.45 -14.21
CA THR A 145 -14.18 -25.55 -15.52
C THR A 145 -15.66 -25.81 -15.28
N TYR A 146 -16.46 -24.77 -15.46
CA TYR A 146 -17.91 -24.91 -15.58
C TYR A 146 -18.17 -25.72 -16.88
N ARG A 147 -18.60 -26.95 -16.71
CA ARG A 147 -19.07 -27.79 -17.81
C ARG A 147 -20.56 -27.53 -17.94
N PRO A 148 -21.07 -27.17 -19.14
CA PRO A 148 -22.46 -26.89 -19.38
C PRO A 148 -23.35 -28.13 -19.21
#